data_f6fef2f50e64adc7ff8f3b50490ffefb
#
_entry.id   f6fef2f50e64adc7ff8f3b50490ffefb
#
_cell.length_a   1.000
_cell.length_b   1.000
_cell.length_c   1.000
_cell.angle_alpha   90.00
_cell.angle_beta   90.00
_cell.angle_gamma   90.00
#
_symmetry.space_group_name_H-M   'P 1'
#
loop_
_entity.id
_entity.type
_entity.pdbx_description
1 polymer ?
#
loop_
_entity_poly.entity_id
_entity_poly.type
_entity_poly.pdbx_seq_one_letter_code
_entity_poly.pdbx_strand_id
1 'polypeptide(L)'
;LMSIPELAPTEAVPAVKKEITVHRDQQSDRVWRKFIDVTENALGTPTSITFKNTDKFNFAFDLVDAVAEKDPEKLAMLHVSRDHTERRFTFKDMKRASAQCANYFKSLGIKKGDRVMLVLKRHYQFWFAILGLHKLGAIAIPATNQLLEKDFTYRFAAGNVKAILCTADGNVCDAVDAAAEKSPMLRHKIIVNGTRDGWHDFNEDY
;
A
#
# COMPACT_ATOMS: atom_id res chain seq x y z
N LEU A 1 11.51 52.21 -29.55
CA LEU A 1 10.76 50.98 -29.83
C LEU A 1 11.76 49.94 -30.33
N MET A 2 12.21 49.06 -29.47
CA MET A 2 13.05 47.90 -29.84
C MET A 2 12.14 46.80 -30.38
N SER A 3 12.39 46.36 -31.58
CA SER A 3 11.73 45.23 -32.25
C SER A 3 12.21 43.90 -31.62
N ILE A 4 11.26 43.09 -31.16
CA ILE A 4 11.50 41.73 -30.65
C ILE A 4 11.83 40.86 -31.86
N PRO A 5 12.92 40.07 -31.87
CA PRO A 5 13.21 39.18 -32.98
C PRO A 5 12.19 38.02 -32.99
N GLU A 6 11.64 37.78 -34.17
CA GLU A 6 10.73 36.67 -34.48
C GLU A 6 11.47 35.34 -34.30
N LEU A 7 10.96 34.50 -33.34
CA LEU A 7 11.48 33.15 -33.13
C LEU A 7 11.12 32.26 -34.33
N ALA A 8 12.12 31.67 -34.93
CA ALA A 8 11.93 30.70 -36.00
C ALA A 8 11.06 29.51 -35.54
N PRO A 9 10.21 28.94 -36.39
CA PRO A 9 9.36 27.83 -36.04
C PRO A 9 10.21 26.61 -35.64
N THR A 10 9.99 26.11 -34.44
CA THR A 10 10.64 24.90 -33.95
C THR A 10 10.16 23.72 -34.79
N GLU A 11 11.06 23.05 -35.49
CA GLU A 11 10.76 21.81 -36.20
C GLU A 11 10.15 20.80 -35.23
N ALA A 12 8.95 20.29 -35.59
CA ALA A 12 8.26 19.27 -34.84
C ALA A 12 9.10 17.98 -34.82
N VAL A 13 9.58 17.59 -33.63
CA VAL A 13 10.24 16.31 -33.44
C VAL A 13 9.24 15.20 -33.82
N PRO A 14 9.57 14.30 -34.76
CA PRO A 14 8.66 13.24 -35.16
C PRO A 14 8.37 12.33 -33.94
N ALA A 15 7.11 12.19 -33.62
CA ALA A 15 6.66 11.29 -32.59
C ALA A 15 7.05 9.85 -32.97
N VAL A 16 8.08 9.31 -32.32
CA VAL A 16 8.43 7.90 -32.45
C VAL A 16 7.27 7.11 -31.83
N LYS A 17 6.35 6.63 -32.67
CA LYS A 17 5.39 5.60 -32.30
C LYS A 17 6.19 4.32 -32.02
N LYS A 18 6.63 4.14 -30.76
CA LYS A 18 7.00 2.81 -30.29
C LYS A 18 5.72 1.99 -30.31
N GLU A 19 5.60 1.09 -31.29
CA GLU A 19 4.64 -0.02 -31.17
C GLU A 19 5.03 -0.83 -29.94
N ILE A 20 4.26 -0.63 -28.87
CA ILE A 20 4.35 -1.49 -27.70
C ILE A 20 3.67 -2.78 -28.12
N THR A 21 4.44 -3.74 -28.61
CA THR A 21 3.96 -5.12 -28.78
C THR A 21 3.71 -5.66 -27.38
N VAL A 22 2.46 -5.57 -26.93
CA VAL A 22 2.01 -6.25 -25.72
C VAL A 22 2.05 -7.73 -26.05
N HIS A 23 3.13 -8.41 -25.69
CA HIS A 23 3.14 -9.87 -25.66
C HIS A 23 2.09 -10.29 -24.61
N ARG A 24 0.88 -10.56 -25.09
CA ARG A 24 -0.14 -11.25 -24.29
C ARG A 24 0.34 -12.67 -24.11
N ASP A 25 1.06 -12.88 -23.01
CA ASP A 25 1.35 -14.21 -22.52
C ASP A 25 0.03 -14.94 -22.35
N GLN A 26 -0.23 -15.90 -23.25
CA GLN A 26 -1.38 -16.83 -23.16
C GLN A 26 -1.19 -17.83 -22.00
N GLN A 27 -0.37 -17.48 -21.03
CA GLN A 27 -0.11 -18.36 -19.89
C GLN A 27 -1.37 -18.53 -19.06
N SER A 28 -1.94 -19.74 -19.17
CA SER A 28 -3.02 -20.32 -18.36
C SER A 28 -2.75 -20.26 -16.84
N ASP A 29 -1.59 -19.74 -16.44
CA ASP A 29 -0.93 -19.92 -15.15
C ASP A 29 -0.97 -18.68 -14.25
N ARG A 30 -1.71 -17.65 -14.63
CA ARG A 30 -1.87 -16.44 -13.83
C ARG A 30 -2.76 -16.70 -12.64
N VAL A 31 -2.23 -16.48 -11.42
CA VAL A 31 -2.93 -16.73 -10.14
C VAL A 31 -4.32 -16.06 -10.09
N TRP A 32 -4.46 -14.85 -10.62
CA TRP A 32 -5.73 -14.11 -10.61
C TRP A 32 -6.88 -14.83 -11.33
N ARG A 33 -6.60 -15.66 -12.34
CA ARG A 33 -7.63 -16.44 -13.08
C ARG A 33 -8.39 -17.43 -12.19
N LYS A 34 -7.85 -17.77 -11.04
CA LYS A 34 -8.55 -18.57 -10.04
C LYS A 34 -9.71 -17.82 -9.39
N PHE A 35 -9.66 -16.50 -9.39
CA PHE A 35 -10.56 -15.62 -8.63
C PHE A 35 -11.43 -14.72 -9.48
N ILE A 36 -11.06 -14.51 -10.75
CA ILE A 36 -11.81 -13.68 -11.69
C ILE A 36 -11.96 -14.36 -13.04
N ASP A 37 -13.16 -14.24 -13.63
CA ASP A 37 -13.41 -14.49 -15.04
C ASP A 37 -13.51 -13.15 -15.77
N VAL A 38 -12.79 -13.03 -16.87
CA VAL A 38 -12.78 -11.83 -17.71
C VAL A 38 -13.29 -12.20 -19.09
N THR A 39 -14.35 -11.52 -19.54
CA THR A 39 -14.82 -11.58 -20.93
C THR A 39 -14.23 -10.41 -21.69
N GLU A 40 -13.65 -10.69 -22.86
CA GLU A 40 -13.04 -9.67 -23.71
C GLU A 40 -13.76 -9.61 -25.06
N ASN A 41 -13.75 -8.42 -25.68
CA ASN A 41 -14.20 -8.25 -27.07
C ASN A 41 -13.13 -8.70 -28.07
N ALA A 42 -13.41 -8.60 -29.38
CA ALA A 42 -12.49 -8.99 -30.45
C ALA A 42 -11.15 -8.23 -30.42
N LEU A 43 -11.09 -7.05 -29.80
CA LEU A 43 -9.88 -6.25 -29.62
C LEU A 43 -9.15 -6.59 -28.32
N GLY A 44 -9.67 -7.54 -27.51
CA GLY A 44 -9.12 -7.91 -26.22
C GLY A 44 -9.33 -6.89 -25.13
N THR A 45 -10.32 -6.04 -25.26
CA THR A 45 -10.73 -5.11 -24.20
C THR A 45 -11.70 -5.83 -23.28
N PRO A 46 -11.47 -5.81 -21.94
CA PRO A 46 -12.41 -6.38 -20.98
C PRO A 46 -13.80 -5.75 -21.11
N THR A 47 -14.82 -6.58 -21.28
CA THR A 47 -16.23 -6.17 -21.34
C THR A 47 -17.01 -6.58 -20.10
N SER A 48 -16.53 -7.60 -19.38
CA SER A 48 -17.11 -8.06 -18.13
C SER A 48 -16.04 -8.67 -17.23
N ILE A 49 -16.18 -8.47 -15.92
CA ILE A 49 -15.34 -9.10 -14.88
C ILE A 49 -16.27 -9.69 -13.84
N THR A 50 -16.14 -11.00 -13.59
CA THR A 50 -16.90 -11.71 -12.57
C THR A 50 -15.94 -12.25 -11.51
N PHE A 51 -16.22 -11.94 -10.23
CA PHE A 51 -15.42 -12.40 -9.11
C PHE A 51 -15.92 -13.74 -8.59
N LYS A 52 -15.00 -14.64 -8.24
CA LYS A 52 -15.27 -15.97 -7.67
C LYS A 52 -14.88 -16.00 -6.19
N ASN A 53 -15.64 -16.74 -5.37
CA ASN A 53 -15.31 -16.99 -3.95
C ASN A 53 -15.05 -15.70 -3.13
N THR A 54 -15.84 -14.67 -3.37
CA THR A 54 -15.68 -13.34 -2.75
C THR A 54 -15.77 -13.37 -1.22
N ASP A 55 -16.49 -14.32 -0.66
CA ASP A 55 -16.66 -14.54 0.78
C ASP A 55 -15.42 -15.14 1.47
N LYS A 56 -14.56 -15.81 0.72
CA LYS A 56 -13.37 -16.51 1.23
C LYS A 56 -12.05 -15.93 0.73
N PHE A 57 -12.10 -15.02 -0.26
CA PHE A 57 -10.88 -14.44 -0.84
C PHE A 57 -10.13 -13.56 0.13
N ASN A 58 -8.82 -13.80 0.26
CA ASN A 58 -7.89 -12.97 0.99
C ASN A 58 -6.65 -12.68 0.13
N PHE A 59 -6.49 -11.42 -0.28
CA PHE A 59 -5.43 -11.02 -1.20
C PHE A 59 -4.02 -11.42 -0.70
N ALA A 60 -3.76 -11.32 0.60
CA ALA A 60 -2.44 -11.65 1.15
C ALA A 60 -2.14 -13.14 1.04
N PHE A 61 -3.10 -14.02 1.34
CA PHE A 61 -2.91 -15.46 1.27
C PHE A 61 -3.07 -15.99 -0.16
N ASP A 62 -4.16 -15.63 -0.82
CA ASP A 62 -4.57 -16.26 -2.08
C ASP A 62 -3.77 -15.75 -3.28
N LEU A 63 -3.19 -14.55 -3.19
CA LEU A 63 -2.36 -14.00 -4.25
C LEU A 63 -0.88 -13.92 -3.84
N VAL A 64 -0.55 -13.14 -2.80
CA VAL A 64 0.85 -12.85 -2.48
C VAL A 64 1.57 -14.09 -1.97
N ASP A 65 0.99 -14.79 -0.99
CA ASP A 65 1.58 -16.02 -0.46
C ASP A 65 1.59 -17.15 -1.50
N ALA A 66 0.54 -17.26 -2.32
CA ALA A 66 0.48 -18.25 -3.40
C ALA A 66 1.56 -18.03 -4.47
N VAL A 67 1.90 -16.77 -4.80
CA VAL A 67 3.03 -16.48 -5.68
C VAL A 67 4.35 -16.81 -4.99
N ALA A 68 4.50 -16.51 -3.69
CA ALA A 68 5.69 -16.86 -2.92
C ALA A 68 5.93 -18.38 -2.85
N GLU A 69 4.88 -19.20 -2.80
CA GLU A 69 5.00 -20.66 -2.84
C GLU A 69 5.45 -21.17 -4.20
N LYS A 70 4.98 -20.55 -5.27
CA LYS A 70 5.28 -20.98 -6.65
C LYS A 70 6.65 -20.51 -7.10
N ASP A 71 7.01 -19.26 -6.82
CA ASP A 71 8.27 -18.61 -7.23
C ASP A 71 8.75 -17.66 -6.13
N PRO A 72 9.37 -18.19 -5.07
CA PRO A 72 9.76 -17.43 -3.89
C PRO A 72 10.73 -16.30 -4.18
N GLU A 73 11.64 -16.47 -5.13
CA GLU A 73 12.69 -15.50 -5.46
C GLU A 73 12.24 -14.45 -6.50
N LYS A 74 11.00 -14.55 -6.99
CA LYS A 74 10.42 -13.54 -7.89
C LYS A 74 10.40 -12.19 -7.23
N LEU A 75 10.88 -11.15 -7.94
CA LEU A 75 10.81 -9.77 -7.48
C LEU A 75 9.35 -9.34 -7.28
N ALA A 76 9.02 -8.95 -6.06
CA ALA A 76 7.71 -8.43 -5.69
C ALA A 76 7.68 -6.90 -5.65
N MET A 77 8.76 -6.28 -5.13
CA MET A 77 8.84 -4.83 -4.99
C MET A 77 10.28 -4.35 -5.13
N LEU A 78 10.48 -3.31 -5.93
CA LEU A 78 11.67 -2.48 -5.93
C LEU A 78 11.33 -1.15 -5.25
N HIS A 79 11.91 -0.90 -4.10
CA HIS A 79 11.78 0.37 -3.39
C HIS A 79 13.04 1.21 -3.66
N VAL A 80 12.83 2.42 -4.16
CA VAL A 80 13.89 3.41 -4.39
C VAL A 80 13.69 4.55 -3.40
N SER A 81 14.63 4.72 -2.49
CA SER A 81 14.63 5.80 -1.50
C SER A 81 14.96 7.16 -2.15
N ARG A 82 14.75 8.24 -1.41
CA ARG A 82 15.03 9.61 -1.87
C ARG A 82 16.51 9.85 -2.21
N ASP A 83 17.40 9.14 -1.55
CA ASP A 83 18.84 9.12 -1.77
C ASP A 83 19.27 8.11 -2.85
N HIS A 84 18.31 7.61 -3.63
CA HIS A 84 18.51 6.60 -4.67
C HIS A 84 18.96 5.21 -4.17
N THR A 85 18.95 4.97 -2.87
CA THR A 85 19.19 3.62 -2.34
C THR A 85 18.07 2.67 -2.77
N GLU A 86 18.43 1.57 -3.42
CA GLU A 86 17.51 0.54 -3.86
C GLU A 86 17.37 -0.58 -2.81
N ARG A 87 16.15 -1.03 -2.58
CA ARG A 87 15.82 -2.24 -1.81
C ARG A 87 14.94 -3.15 -2.64
N ARG A 88 15.36 -4.40 -2.78
CA ARG A 88 14.63 -5.41 -3.53
C ARG A 88 13.99 -6.38 -2.56
N PHE A 89 12.69 -6.62 -2.72
CA PHE A 89 11.93 -7.57 -1.93
C PHE A 89 11.33 -8.62 -2.86
N THR A 90 11.58 -9.88 -2.53
CA THR A 90 10.97 -11.02 -3.22
C THR A 90 9.57 -11.30 -2.68
N PHE A 91 8.81 -12.15 -3.36
CA PHE A 91 7.51 -12.61 -2.83
C PHE A 91 7.68 -13.39 -1.51
N LYS A 92 8.78 -14.13 -1.34
CA LYS A 92 9.16 -14.78 -0.08
C LYS A 92 9.34 -13.76 1.06
N ASP A 93 10.00 -12.63 0.78
CA ASP A 93 10.17 -11.56 1.76
C ASP A 93 8.83 -10.93 2.13
N MET A 94 7.97 -10.66 1.14
CA MET A 94 6.62 -10.12 1.36
C MET A 94 5.78 -11.06 2.23
N LYS A 95 5.83 -12.37 1.96
CA LYS A 95 5.14 -13.39 2.75
C LYS A 95 5.61 -13.38 4.19
N ARG A 96 6.94 -13.39 4.41
CA ARG A 96 7.55 -13.38 5.74
C ARG A 96 7.21 -12.10 6.50
N ALA A 97 7.52 -10.93 5.92
CA ALA A 97 7.31 -9.64 6.57
C ALA A 97 5.83 -9.39 6.89
N SER A 98 4.91 -9.74 5.99
CA SER A 98 3.48 -9.61 6.26
C SER A 98 2.98 -10.56 7.37
N ALA A 99 3.56 -11.74 7.51
CA ALA A 99 3.25 -12.65 8.62
C ALA A 99 3.77 -12.09 9.96
N GLN A 100 4.98 -11.53 9.98
CA GLN A 100 5.53 -10.85 11.14
C GLN A 100 4.64 -9.66 11.56
N CYS A 101 4.27 -8.79 10.60
CA CYS A 101 3.33 -7.69 10.85
C CYS A 101 1.97 -8.17 11.37
N ALA A 102 1.44 -9.28 10.85
CA ALA A 102 0.18 -9.85 11.35
C ALA A 102 0.32 -10.27 12.81
N ASN A 103 1.41 -10.95 13.18
CA ASN A 103 1.67 -11.34 14.55
C ASN A 103 1.85 -10.12 15.48
N TYR A 104 2.57 -9.11 15.02
CA TYR A 104 2.75 -7.86 15.74
C TYR A 104 1.41 -7.16 16.00
N PHE A 105 0.58 -6.93 14.97
CA PHE A 105 -0.75 -6.35 15.19
C PHE A 105 -1.63 -7.21 16.11
N LYS A 106 -1.53 -8.53 16.00
CA LYS A 106 -2.24 -9.46 16.88
C LYS A 106 -1.80 -9.31 18.34
N SER A 107 -0.50 -9.12 18.61
CA SER A 107 0.02 -8.89 19.98
C SER A 107 -0.52 -7.59 20.59
N LEU A 108 -0.79 -6.57 19.77
CA LEU A 108 -1.47 -5.33 20.17
C LEU A 108 -3.00 -5.51 20.32
N GLY A 109 -3.52 -6.73 20.19
CA GLY A 109 -4.94 -7.03 20.32
C GLY A 109 -5.80 -6.56 19.14
N ILE A 110 -5.20 -6.32 17.97
CA ILE A 110 -5.93 -6.09 16.72
C ILE A 110 -6.52 -7.42 16.23
N LYS A 111 -7.80 -7.39 15.84
CA LYS A 111 -8.56 -8.58 15.42
C LYS A 111 -9.27 -8.31 14.10
N LYS A 112 -9.88 -9.37 13.55
CA LYS A 112 -10.77 -9.28 12.38
C LYS A 112 -11.83 -8.18 12.59
N GLY A 113 -11.96 -7.29 11.61
CA GLY A 113 -12.90 -6.17 11.62
C GLY A 113 -12.43 -4.92 12.36
N ASP A 114 -11.32 -4.96 13.12
CA ASP A 114 -10.71 -3.75 13.68
C ASP A 114 -10.15 -2.87 12.56
N ARG A 115 -10.19 -1.56 12.74
CA ARG A 115 -9.70 -0.57 11.78
C ARG A 115 -8.36 -0.02 12.22
N VAL A 116 -7.39 -0.08 11.27
CA VAL A 116 -6.04 0.47 11.45
C VAL A 116 -5.78 1.47 10.33
N MET A 117 -5.46 2.71 10.70
CA MET A 117 -5.12 3.76 9.73
C MET A 117 -3.63 3.68 9.38
N LEU A 118 -3.32 3.84 8.09
CA LEU A 118 -1.95 3.80 7.56
C LEU A 118 -1.61 5.14 6.90
N VAL A 119 -0.66 5.89 7.48
CA VAL A 119 -0.20 7.20 6.99
C VAL A 119 1.30 7.13 6.73
N LEU A 120 1.70 6.42 5.69
CA LEU A 120 3.09 5.98 5.48
C LEU A 120 3.76 6.58 4.25
N LYS A 121 3.17 7.61 3.60
CA LYS A 121 3.77 8.15 2.38
C LYS A 121 4.17 7.04 1.39
N ARG A 122 5.48 6.96 1.09
CA ARG A 122 6.10 6.00 0.16
C ARG A 122 7.02 5.01 0.88
N HIS A 123 6.84 4.78 2.18
CA HIS A 123 7.62 3.79 2.93
C HIS A 123 7.24 2.37 2.48
N TYR A 124 8.23 1.50 2.30
CA TYR A 124 7.99 0.10 1.90
C TYR A 124 7.24 -0.69 2.98
N GLN A 125 7.35 -0.30 4.23
CA GLN A 125 6.63 -0.89 5.38
C GLN A 125 5.10 -0.81 5.20
N PHE A 126 4.60 0.12 4.37
CA PHE A 126 3.18 0.17 4.02
C PHE A 126 2.67 -1.17 3.47
N TRP A 127 3.45 -1.80 2.60
CA TRP A 127 3.05 -3.06 1.97
C TRP A 127 3.10 -4.23 2.95
N PHE A 128 4.05 -4.26 3.87
CA PHE A 128 4.11 -5.26 4.93
C PHE A 128 2.91 -5.13 5.87
N ALA A 129 2.63 -3.91 6.31
CA ALA A 129 1.54 -3.61 7.22
C ALA A 129 0.17 -3.93 6.61
N ILE A 130 -0.11 -3.46 5.39
CA ILE A 130 -1.42 -3.71 4.76
C ILE A 130 -1.67 -5.19 4.52
N LEU A 131 -0.66 -5.95 4.08
CA LEU A 131 -0.78 -7.40 3.91
C LEU A 131 -0.92 -8.11 5.25
N GLY A 132 -0.21 -7.66 6.30
CA GLY A 132 -0.39 -8.19 7.65
C GLY A 132 -1.80 -7.98 8.18
N LEU A 133 -2.39 -6.81 7.97
CA LEU A 133 -3.78 -6.52 8.32
C LEU A 133 -4.77 -7.38 7.53
N HIS A 134 -4.53 -7.60 6.23
CA HIS A 134 -5.33 -8.52 5.42
C HIS A 134 -5.29 -9.95 5.99
N LYS A 135 -4.11 -10.44 6.41
CA LYS A 135 -3.98 -11.77 7.03
C LYS A 135 -4.78 -11.91 8.32
N LEU A 136 -4.91 -10.83 9.10
CA LEU A 136 -5.76 -10.79 10.28
C LEU A 136 -7.25 -10.62 9.97
N GLY A 137 -7.60 -10.23 8.76
CA GLY A 137 -8.94 -9.77 8.41
C GLY A 137 -9.30 -8.43 9.04
N ALA A 138 -8.30 -7.64 9.43
CA ALA A 138 -8.48 -6.27 9.87
C ALA A 138 -8.67 -5.33 8.68
N ILE A 139 -9.25 -4.16 8.92
CA ILE A 139 -9.55 -3.17 7.89
C ILE A 139 -8.46 -2.12 7.89
N ALA A 140 -7.69 -2.07 6.80
CA ALA A 140 -6.70 -1.02 6.59
C ALA A 140 -7.38 0.25 6.02
N ILE A 141 -7.06 1.41 6.58
CA ILE A 141 -7.52 2.72 6.12
C ILE A 141 -6.30 3.54 5.67
N PRO A 142 -5.88 3.44 4.41
CA PRO A 142 -4.81 4.28 3.89
C PRO A 142 -5.23 5.76 3.88
N ALA A 143 -4.33 6.64 4.33
CA ALA A 143 -4.60 8.07 4.35
C ALA A 143 -3.34 8.88 4.00
N THR A 144 -3.55 10.12 3.56
CA THR A 144 -2.47 11.04 3.22
C THR A 144 -1.78 11.59 4.45
N ASN A 145 -0.49 11.90 4.32
CA ASN A 145 0.29 12.58 5.36
C ASN A 145 0.02 14.10 5.46
N GLN A 146 -0.94 14.62 4.71
CA GLN A 146 -1.33 16.03 4.72
C GLN A 146 -2.51 16.31 5.66
N LEU A 147 -2.99 15.31 6.39
CA LEU A 147 -4.08 15.46 7.34
C LEU A 147 -3.65 16.31 8.54
N LEU A 148 -4.55 17.18 8.98
CA LEU A 148 -4.42 17.98 10.18
C LEU A 148 -5.13 17.31 11.37
N GLU A 149 -4.93 17.82 12.58
CA GLU A 149 -5.59 17.35 13.80
C GLU A 149 -7.10 17.13 13.63
N LYS A 150 -7.82 18.12 13.08
CA LYS A 150 -9.27 18.04 12.86
C LYS A 150 -9.68 16.88 11.96
N ASP A 151 -8.85 16.59 10.95
CA ASP A 151 -9.11 15.53 9.98
C ASP A 151 -8.89 14.16 10.62
N PHE A 152 -7.86 14.01 11.45
CA PHE A 152 -7.62 12.80 12.24
C PHE A 152 -8.73 12.58 13.26
N THR A 153 -9.10 13.60 14.04
CA THR A 153 -10.19 13.53 15.03
C THR A 153 -11.47 13.02 14.39
N TYR A 154 -11.87 13.61 13.25
CA TYR A 154 -13.05 13.16 12.51
C TYR A 154 -12.93 11.70 12.05
N ARG A 155 -11.80 11.33 11.43
CA ARG A 155 -11.61 10.00 10.84
C ARG A 155 -11.51 8.91 11.92
N PHE A 156 -10.87 9.20 13.04
CA PHE A 156 -10.80 8.26 14.16
C PHE A 156 -12.19 7.95 14.70
N ALA A 157 -13.02 8.96 14.88
CA ALA A 157 -14.40 8.78 15.33
C ALA A 157 -15.26 8.06 14.27
N ALA A 158 -15.31 8.58 13.04
CA ALA A 158 -16.14 8.04 11.97
C ALA A 158 -15.76 6.60 11.59
N GLY A 159 -14.46 6.29 11.58
CA GLY A 159 -13.92 4.96 11.29
C GLY A 159 -13.85 4.05 12.51
N ASN A 160 -14.10 4.54 13.73
CA ASN A 160 -13.80 3.84 14.99
C ASN A 160 -12.40 3.20 14.94
N VAL A 161 -11.39 4.03 14.64
CA VAL A 161 -10.01 3.59 14.37
C VAL A 161 -9.35 3.17 15.68
N LYS A 162 -8.86 1.94 15.75
CA LYS A 162 -8.25 1.38 16.95
C LYS A 162 -6.75 1.62 17.05
N ALA A 163 -6.08 1.66 15.91
CA ALA A 163 -4.65 1.91 15.83
C ALA A 163 -4.30 2.76 14.60
N ILE A 164 -3.20 3.48 14.67
CA ILE A 164 -2.62 4.20 13.55
C ILE A 164 -1.15 3.85 13.40
N LEU A 165 -0.70 3.67 12.16
CA LEU A 165 0.69 3.50 11.79
C LEU A 165 1.12 4.68 10.92
N CYS A 166 2.07 5.48 11.42
CA CYS A 166 2.47 6.75 10.81
C CYS A 166 3.94 6.78 10.40
N THR A 167 4.23 7.62 9.41
CA THR A 167 5.58 8.10 9.15
C THR A 167 6.05 9.06 10.25
N ALA A 168 7.35 9.04 10.55
CA ALA A 168 8.00 10.06 11.38
C ALA A 168 8.20 11.41 10.65
N ASP A 169 7.99 11.45 9.34
CA ASP A 169 8.23 12.64 8.51
C ASP A 169 7.18 13.74 8.74
N GLY A 170 7.65 14.97 8.87
CA GLY A 170 6.80 16.16 9.00
C GLY A 170 6.02 16.20 10.33
N ASN A 171 4.84 16.80 10.31
CA ASN A 171 4.03 17.04 11.51
C ASN A 171 2.92 16.02 11.74
N VAL A 172 3.00 14.86 11.08
CA VAL A 172 1.92 13.84 11.16
C VAL A 172 1.73 13.35 12.60
N CYS A 173 2.84 13.04 13.29
CA CYS A 173 2.77 12.53 14.66
C CYS A 173 2.21 13.58 15.64
N ASP A 174 2.55 14.87 15.49
CA ASP A 174 2.00 15.95 16.33
C ASP A 174 0.49 16.09 16.13
N ALA A 175 0.03 16.06 14.87
CA ALA A 175 -1.38 16.13 14.56
C ALA A 175 -2.16 14.90 15.10
N VAL A 176 -1.53 13.72 15.07
CA VAL A 176 -2.11 12.49 15.63
C VAL A 176 -2.19 12.56 17.15
N ASP A 177 -1.15 13.05 17.85
CA ASP A 177 -1.17 13.18 19.31
C ASP A 177 -2.28 14.14 19.76
N ALA A 178 -2.39 15.31 19.13
CA ALA A 178 -3.46 16.26 19.43
C ALA A 178 -4.86 15.68 19.16
N ALA A 179 -5.03 14.89 18.09
CA ALA A 179 -6.29 14.22 17.79
C ALA A 179 -6.58 13.06 18.77
N ALA A 180 -5.56 12.37 19.25
CA ALA A 180 -5.70 11.22 20.16
C ALA A 180 -6.30 11.62 21.51
N GLU A 181 -6.01 12.82 22.02
CA GLU A 181 -6.61 13.36 23.25
C GLU A 181 -8.15 13.40 23.18
N LYS A 182 -8.70 13.56 21.99
CA LYS A 182 -10.15 13.64 21.72
C LYS A 182 -10.73 12.32 21.16
N SER A 183 -9.93 11.27 21.10
CA SER A 183 -10.26 10.03 20.38
C SER A 183 -10.03 8.78 21.26
N PRO A 184 -10.89 8.53 22.25
CA PRO A 184 -10.70 7.44 23.22
C PRO A 184 -10.73 6.04 22.59
N MET A 185 -11.21 5.91 21.32
CA MET A 185 -11.17 4.65 20.59
C MET A 185 -9.76 4.31 20.07
N LEU A 186 -8.88 5.30 19.86
CA LEU A 186 -7.50 5.08 19.43
C LEU A 186 -6.68 4.52 20.58
N ARG A 187 -6.25 3.26 20.46
CA ARG A 187 -5.52 2.54 21.51
C ARG A 187 -4.01 2.52 21.28
N HIS A 188 -3.60 2.48 20.01
CA HIS A 188 -2.20 2.30 19.64
C HIS A 188 -1.78 3.34 18.61
N LYS A 189 -0.69 4.03 18.92
CA LYS A 189 0.03 4.91 18.01
C LYS A 189 1.36 4.24 17.69
N ILE A 190 1.64 4.01 16.41
CA ILE A 190 2.79 3.26 15.93
C ILE A 190 3.56 4.15 14.94
N ILE A 191 4.87 4.26 15.10
CA ILE A 191 5.71 5.10 14.27
C ILE A 191 6.66 4.23 13.41
N VAL A 192 6.87 4.64 12.17
CA VAL A 192 7.80 4.02 11.23
C VAL A 192 9.00 4.93 11.00
N ASN A 193 10.20 4.37 11.04
CA ASN A 193 11.47 5.06 10.82
C ASN A 193 11.71 6.23 11.80
N GLY A 194 11.37 6.04 13.06
CA GLY A 194 11.60 7.00 14.12
C GLY A 194 11.13 6.46 15.46
N THR A 195 11.43 7.20 16.51
CA THR A 195 11.01 6.93 17.88
C THR A 195 10.24 8.11 18.44
N ARG A 196 9.24 7.86 19.28
CA ARG A 196 8.47 8.91 19.95
C ARG A 196 7.90 8.38 21.26
N ASP A 197 7.96 9.19 22.31
CA ASP A 197 7.41 8.81 23.61
C ASP A 197 5.89 8.52 23.53
N GLY A 198 5.48 7.42 24.13
CA GLY A 198 4.10 6.94 24.06
C GLY A 198 3.67 6.32 22.71
N TRP A 199 4.61 6.03 21.83
CA TRP A 199 4.39 5.34 20.57
C TRP A 199 5.18 4.03 20.53
N HIS A 200 4.65 3.04 19.80
CA HIS A 200 5.37 1.82 19.46
C HIS A 200 6.32 2.08 18.28
N ASP A 201 7.52 1.51 18.31
CA ASP A 201 8.44 1.54 17.17
C ASP A 201 8.17 0.35 16.24
N PHE A 202 7.62 0.63 15.06
CA PHE A 202 7.27 -0.44 14.12
C PHE A 202 8.48 -1.22 13.63
N ASN A 203 9.62 -0.56 13.43
CA ASN A 203 10.79 -1.22 12.84
C ASN A 203 11.48 -2.19 13.80
N GLU A 204 11.34 -1.98 15.10
CA GLU A 204 11.92 -2.84 16.11
C GLU A 204 10.94 -3.93 16.59
N ASP A 205 9.64 -3.63 16.54
CA ASP A 205 8.61 -4.46 17.20
C ASP A 205 8.03 -5.56 16.28
N TYR A 206 8.10 -5.41 14.94
CA TYR A 206 7.46 -6.36 14.02
C TYR A 206 8.36 -7.48 13.52
#